data_6512f63fc579f4fb6ba07d25ddebfcce
#
_entry.id   6512f63fc579f4fb6ba07d25ddebfcce
#
_cell.length_a   1.000
_cell.length_b   1.000
_cell.length_c   1.000
_cell.angle_alpha   90.00
_cell.angle_beta   90.00
_cell.angle_gamma   90.00
#
_symmetry.space_group_name_H-M   'P 1'
#
loop_
_entity.id
_entity.type
_entity.pdbx_description
1 polymer ?
#
loop_
_entity_poly.entity_id
_entity_poly.type
_entity_poly.pdbx_seq_one_letter_code
_entity_poly.pdbx_strand_id
1 'polypeptide(L)'
;MTSLRRIVYGSGIVAVCAWVLVPIYFIALGAFGGRGGVFAWPKTGLPTKLSLSAMLRFLEIEGVWEAALNSVIAAGLCMLLSIALGAPAGYALARFNFRGANLYRLLILMTRAFPLAILALPLTVSFIRVGLYDTPYGVALIHTALALPFAALITSSLFVGIPRELEEAAWIFGCTRWQAFLRIVLPLALPGIAATAIFAFVISWNEVFAASILTVRERTLTAYLLKILSESPLHYRFAGGLLLIVPSVVFIFAVRKYLFAMWGIANR
;
A
#
# COMPACT_ATOMS: atom_id res chain seq x y z
N MET A 1 -17.82 24.19 22.52
CA MET A 1 -18.54 22.98 22.09
C MET A 1 -19.30 22.46 23.30
N THR A 2 -20.61 22.24 23.17
CA THR A 2 -21.46 21.70 24.24
C THR A 2 -20.99 20.28 24.62
N SER A 3 -21.14 19.91 25.91
CA SER A 3 -20.74 18.57 26.43
C SER A 3 -21.35 17.43 25.63
N LEU A 4 -22.59 17.56 25.20
CA LEU A 4 -23.31 16.59 24.36
C LEU A 4 -22.58 16.35 23.01
N ARG A 5 -22.11 17.40 22.36
CA ARG A 5 -21.38 17.29 21.08
C ARG A 5 -20.06 16.52 21.25
N ARG A 6 -19.34 16.72 22.36
CA ARG A 6 -18.11 15.97 22.67
C ARG A 6 -18.41 14.48 22.90
N ILE A 7 -19.52 14.16 23.58
CA ILE A 7 -19.94 12.77 23.82
C ILE A 7 -20.29 12.09 22.49
N VAL A 8 -21.09 12.75 21.63
CA VAL A 8 -21.47 12.20 20.31
C VAL A 8 -20.25 11.97 19.42
N TYR A 9 -19.31 12.93 19.34
CA TYR A 9 -18.07 12.72 18.58
C TYR A 9 -17.21 11.61 19.20
N GLY A 10 -17.07 11.58 20.51
CA GLY A 10 -16.30 10.55 21.21
C GLY A 10 -16.87 9.15 20.99
N SER A 11 -18.18 8.97 21.13
CA SER A 11 -18.83 7.67 20.88
C SER A 11 -18.71 7.26 19.40
N GLY A 12 -18.83 8.20 18.45
CA GLY A 12 -18.62 7.92 17.03
C GLY A 12 -17.20 7.42 16.73
N ILE A 13 -16.20 8.08 17.30
CA ILE A 13 -14.78 7.65 17.16
C ILE A 13 -14.59 6.25 17.74
N VAL A 14 -15.09 5.99 18.95
CA VAL A 14 -14.99 4.66 19.58
C VAL A 14 -15.67 3.59 18.73
N ALA A 15 -16.87 3.87 18.20
CA ALA A 15 -17.60 2.94 17.36
C ALA A 15 -16.82 2.59 16.06
N VAL A 16 -16.24 3.59 15.39
CA VAL A 16 -15.42 3.37 14.19
C VAL A 16 -14.15 2.60 14.54
N CYS A 17 -13.46 2.97 15.61
CA CYS A 17 -12.28 2.24 16.07
C CYS A 17 -12.60 0.78 16.41
N ALA A 18 -13.70 0.53 17.12
CA ALA A 18 -14.13 -0.83 17.43
C ALA A 18 -14.47 -1.62 16.16
N TRP A 19 -15.19 -1.01 15.21
CA TRP A 19 -15.52 -1.64 13.94
C TRP A 19 -14.28 -2.13 13.17
N VAL A 20 -13.19 -1.35 13.19
CA VAL A 20 -11.92 -1.69 12.51
C VAL A 20 -11.08 -2.67 13.33
N LEU A 21 -11.01 -2.48 14.65
CA LEU A 21 -10.11 -3.26 15.52
C LEU A 21 -10.65 -4.63 15.89
N VAL A 22 -11.97 -4.81 15.99
CA VAL A 22 -12.60 -6.08 16.37
C VAL A 22 -12.25 -7.23 15.44
N PRO A 23 -12.32 -7.10 14.09
CA PRO A 23 -11.86 -8.16 13.19
C PRO A 23 -10.37 -8.49 13.35
N ILE A 24 -9.52 -7.48 13.53
CA ILE A 24 -8.07 -7.66 13.75
C ILE A 24 -7.82 -8.39 15.07
N TYR A 25 -8.58 -8.03 16.12
CA TYR A 25 -8.54 -8.71 17.40
C TYR A 25 -8.90 -10.21 17.28
N PHE A 26 -9.94 -10.55 16.53
CA PHE A 26 -10.31 -11.96 16.30
C PHE A 26 -9.27 -12.73 15.51
N ILE A 27 -8.62 -12.10 14.52
CA ILE A 27 -7.49 -12.70 13.81
C ILE A 27 -6.33 -12.96 14.79
N ALA A 28 -5.98 -11.97 15.61
CA ALA A 28 -4.94 -12.10 16.62
C ALA A 28 -5.29 -13.19 17.66
N LEU A 29 -6.54 -13.22 18.13
CA LEU A 29 -7.02 -14.24 19.04
C LEU A 29 -6.90 -15.66 18.45
N GLY A 30 -7.24 -15.82 17.17
CA GLY A 30 -7.07 -17.09 16.44
C GLY A 30 -5.61 -17.47 16.24
N ALA A 31 -4.74 -16.51 15.96
CA ALA A 31 -3.31 -16.72 15.79
C ALA A 31 -2.60 -17.15 17.08
N PHE A 32 -2.92 -16.49 18.20
CA PHE A 32 -2.32 -16.75 19.51
C PHE A 32 -3.03 -17.82 20.34
N GLY A 33 -4.29 -18.12 20.04
CA GLY A 33 -5.05 -19.17 20.73
C GLY A 33 -4.64 -20.60 20.37
N GLY A 34 -3.89 -20.78 19.30
CA GLY A 34 -3.49 -22.07 18.79
C GLY A 34 -4.68 -22.97 18.40
N ARG A 35 -4.41 -24.26 18.17
CA ARG A 35 -5.46 -25.23 17.78
C ARG A 35 -6.58 -25.34 18.81
N GLY A 36 -6.23 -25.36 20.10
CA GLY A 36 -7.22 -25.48 21.18
C GLY A 36 -8.13 -24.27 21.31
N GLY A 37 -7.58 -23.04 21.17
CA GLY A 37 -8.36 -21.79 21.26
C GLY A 37 -9.30 -21.58 20.09
N VAL A 38 -8.87 -21.93 18.86
CA VAL A 38 -9.69 -21.76 17.66
C VAL A 38 -10.94 -22.65 17.68
N PHE A 39 -10.85 -23.88 18.23
CA PHE A 39 -11.94 -24.84 18.26
C PHE A 39 -12.63 -24.95 19.62
N ALA A 40 -12.19 -24.20 20.64
CA ALA A 40 -12.81 -24.20 21.95
C ALA A 40 -14.27 -23.73 21.88
N TRP A 41 -15.13 -24.38 22.71
CA TRP A 41 -16.51 -23.98 22.92
C TRP A 41 -16.86 -24.09 24.42
N PRO A 42 -17.49 -23.09 25.05
CA PRO A 42 -17.92 -21.81 24.48
C PRO A 42 -16.73 -20.88 24.12
N LYS A 43 -16.93 -19.99 23.14
CA LYS A 43 -15.93 -19.01 22.76
C LYS A 43 -15.71 -18.03 23.90
N THR A 44 -14.48 -17.94 24.38
CA THR A 44 -14.07 -16.90 25.32
C THR A 44 -13.55 -15.68 24.55
N GLY A 45 -13.94 -14.47 24.97
CA GLY A 45 -13.45 -13.22 24.36
C GLY A 45 -11.96 -12.94 24.65
N LEU A 46 -11.36 -13.71 25.57
CA LEU A 46 -9.94 -13.64 25.90
C LEU A 46 -9.29 -15.01 25.66
N PRO A 47 -8.03 -15.04 25.20
CA PRO A 47 -7.33 -16.30 25.02
C PRO A 47 -7.09 -16.97 26.39
N THR A 48 -7.53 -18.20 26.53
CA THR A 48 -7.30 -18.99 27.76
C THR A 48 -5.84 -19.37 27.95
N LYS A 49 -5.10 -19.49 26.84
CA LYS A 49 -3.64 -19.67 26.79
C LYS A 49 -3.10 -18.95 25.57
N LEU A 50 -2.12 -18.07 25.78
CA LEU A 50 -1.38 -17.45 24.70
C LEU A 50 -0.30 -18.43 24.23
N SER A 51 -0.32 -18.76 22.93
CA SER A 51 0.65 -19.63 22.31
C SER A 51 1.19 -19.02 21.03
N LEU A 52 2.50 -18.92 20.94
CA LEU A 52 3.20 -18.52 19.70
C LEU A 52 3.42 -19.69 18.73
N SER A 53 3.03 -20.90 19.12
CA SER A 53 3.33 -22.12 18.36
C SER A 53 2.79 -22.09 16.92
N ALA A 54 1.60 -21.51 16.69
CA ALA A 54 1.03 -21.40 15.35
C ALA A 54 1.83 -20.42 14.49
N MET A 55 2.28 -19.30 15.08
CA MET A 55 3.10 -18.30 14.42
C MET A 55 4.47 -18.86 14.07
N LEU A 56 5.16 -19.49 15.03
CA LEU A 56 6.48 -20.07 14.81
C LEU A 56 6.44 -21.17 13.75
N ARG A 57 5.49 -22.11 13.86
CA ARG A 57 5.31 -23.14 12.83
C ARG A 57 4.94 -22.59 11.46
N PHE A 58 4.17 -21.48 11.41
CA PHE A 58 3.87 -20.83 10.14
C PHE A 58 5.15 -20.29 9.48
N LEU A 59 6.06 -19.71 10.26
CA LEU A 59 7.35 -19.20 9.78
C LEU A 59 8.33 -20.33 9.36
N GLU A 60 8.10 -21.57 9.84
CA GLU A 60 8.86 -22.78 9.45
C GLU A 60 8.32 -23.43 8.17
N ILE A 61 7.16 -23.01 7.65
CA ILE A 61 6.63 -23.52 6.39
C ILE A 61 7.59 -23.13 5.26
N GLU A 62 8.01 -24.13 4.48
CA GLU A 62 8.86 -23.93 3.31
C GLU A 62 8.23 -22.90 2.35
N GLY A 63 9.00 -21.93 1.88
CA GLY A 63 8.56 -20.90 0.93
C GLY A 63 7.96 -19.64 1.56
N VAL A 64 7.69 -19.58 2.88
CA VAL A 64 7.13 -18.37 3.54
C VAL A 64 8.12 -17.21 3.47
N TRP A 65 9.40 -17.47 3.74
CA TRP A 65 10.42 -16.43 3.74
C TRP A 65 10.75 -15.92 2.33
N GLU A 66 10.81 -16.81 1.34
CA GLU A 66 10.95 -16.43 -0.06
C GLU A 66 9.76 -15.59 -0.52
N ALA A 67 8.55 -16.01 -0.19
CA ALA A 67 7.33 -15.25 -0.52
C ALA A 67 7.28 -13.89 0.18
N ALA A 68 7.76 -13.80 1.43
CA ALA A 68 7.88 -12.54 2.15
C ALA A 68 8.91 -11.61 1.48
N LEU A 69 10.07 -12.13 1.09
CA LEU A 69 11.10 -11.39 0.38
C LEU A 69 10.59 -10.90 -0.97
N ASN A 70 9.92 -11.76 -1.74
CA ASN A 70 9.32 -11.40 -3.02
C ASN A 70 8.29 -10.29 -2.87
N SER A 71 7.48 -10.30 -1.78
CA SER A 71 6.57 -9.20 -1.47
C SER A 71 7.30 -7.90 -1.18
N VAL A 72 8.38 -7.93 -0.41
CA VAL A 72 9.19 -6.73 -0.11
C VAL A 72 9.82 -6.17 -1.39
N ILE A 73 10.37 -7.03 -2.24
CA ILE A 73 10.95 -6.63 -3.54
C ILE A 73 9.86 -6.02 -4.43
N ALA A 74 8.73 -6.70 -4.60
CA ALA A 74 7.65 -6.21 -5.45
C ALA A 74 7.06 -4.89 -4.95
N ALA A 75 6.78 -4.77 -3.66
CA ALA A 75 6.21 -3.55 -3.08
C ALA A 75 7.23 -2.40 -3.03
N GLY A 76 8.50 -2.69 -2.73
CA GLY A 76 9.58 -1.71 -2.75
C GLY A 76 9.82 -1.14 -4.16
N LEU A 77 9.90 -1.99 -5.17
CA LEU A 77 10.04 -1.55 -6.56
C LEU A 77 8.80 -0.82 -7.06
N CYS A 78 7.59 -1.30 -6.74
CA CYS A 78 6.35 -0.61 -7.05
C CYS A 78 6.34 0.81 -6.46
N MET A 79 6.71 0.95 -5.20
CA MET A 79 6.83 2.24 -4.52
C MET A 79 7.81 3.17 -5.24
N LEU A 80 9.02 2.70 -5.52
CA LEU A 80 10.07 3.49 -6.17
C LEU A 80 9.66 3.92 -7.58
N LEU A 81 9.16 3.00 -8.40
CA LEU A 81 8.73 3.27 -9.77
C LEU A 81 7.51 4.20 -9.80
N SER A 82 6.55 3.99 -8.90
CA SER A 82 5.36 4.86 -8.81
C SER A 82 5.72 6.29 -8.47
N ILE A 83 6.72 6.52 -7.62
CA ILE A 83 7.19 7.87 -7.30
C ILE A 83 8.06 8.42 -8.43
N ALA A 84 8.99 7.62 -8.95
CA ALA A 84 9.90 8.07 -10.02
C ALA A 84 9.14 8.51 -11.29
N LEU A 85 8.04 7.85 -11.61
CA LEU A 85 7.20 8.18 -12.76
C LEU A 85 6.03 9.12 -12.39
N GLY A 86 5.41 8.90 -11.24
CA GLY A 86 4.24 9.63 -10.79
C GLY A 86 4.54 11.07 -10.38
N ALA A 87 5.68 11.34 -9.73
CA ALA A 87 6.00 12.70 -9.30
C ALA A 87 6.28 13.64 -10.48
N PRO A 88 7.11 13.30 -11.50
CA PRO A 88 7.25 14.13 -12.69
C PRO A 88 5.93 14.30 -13.47
N ALA A 89 5.13 13.23 -13.59
CA ALA A 89 3.83 13.30 -14.25
C ALA A 89 2.86 14.24 -13.49
N GLY A 90 2.81 14.11 -12.16
CA GLY A 90 2.02 14.99 -11.29
C GLY A 90 2.47 16.43 -11.35
N TYR A 91 3.78 16.68 -11.40
CA TYR A 91 4.33 18.02 -11.60
C TYR A 91 3.89 18.62 -12.94
N ALA A 92 3.97 17.84 -14.02
CA ALA A 92 3.50 18.30 -15.33
C ALA A 92 2.01 18.66 -15.29
N LEU A 93 1.17 17.82 -14.68
CA LEU A 93 -0.27 18.08 -14.52
C LEU A 93 -0.59 19.30 -13.62
N ALA A 94 0.29 19.64 -12.68
CA ALA A 94 0.12 20.79 -11.79
C ALA A 94 0.55 22.11 -12.41
N ARG A 95 1.59 22.08 -13.25
CA ARG A 95 2.27 23.30 -13.75
C ARG A 95 1.95 23.67 -15.18
N PHE A 96 1.67 22.68 -16.03
CA PHE A 96 1.38 22.96 -17.45
C PHE A 96 -0.11 23.06 -17.71
N ASN A 97 -0.55 24.23 -18.17
CA ASN A 97 -1.90 24.46 -18.67
C ASN A 97 -1.96 24.07 -20.15
N PHE A 98 -2.54 22.91 -20.44
CA PHE A 98 -2.77 22.46 -21.82
C PHE A 98 -4.23 22.14 -22.05
N ARG A 99 -4.68 22.29 -23.30
CA ARG A 99 -6.06 21.91 -23.69
C ARG A 99 -6.29 20.44 -23.45
N GLY A 100 -7.31 20.08 -22.69
CA GLY A 100 -7.63 18.68 -22.38
C GLY A 100 -7.00 18.16 -21.08
N ALA A 101 -6.35 18.98 -20.25
CA ALA A 101 -5.76 18.54 -18.97
C ALA A 101 -6.76 17.78 -18.07
N ASN A 102 -8.00 18.23 -18.01
CA ASN A 102 -9.06 17.56 -17.23
C ASN A 102 -9.46 16.21 -17.85
N LEU A 103 -9.54 16.14 -19.19
CA LEU A 103 -9.79 14.88 -19.89
C LEU A 103 -8.63 13.90 -19.64
N TYR A 104 -7.38 14.37 -19.66
CA TYR A 104 -6.23 13.54 -19.40
C TYR A 104 -6.23 12.99 -17.95
N ARG A 105 -6.58 13.81 -16.95
CA ARG A 105 -6.78 13.35 -15.57
C ARG A 105 -7.89 12.28 -15.48
N LEU A 106 -8.98 12.48 -16.22
CA LEU A 106 -10.06 11.49 -16.29
C LEU A 106 -9.58 10.19 -16.93
N LEU A 107 -8.84 10.26 -18.04
CA LEU A 107 -8.28 9.08 -18.72
C LEU A 107 -7.33 8.30 -17.80
N ILE A 108 -6.49 8.99 -17.02
CA ILE A 108 -5.64 8.34 -16.01
C ILE A 108 -6.49 7.54 -15.01
N LEU A 109 -7.60 8.10 -14.53
CA LEU A 109 -8.52 7.37 -13.63
C LEU A 109 -9.23 6.22 -14.34
N MET A 110 -9.62 6.40 -15.61
CA MET A 110 -10.29 5.38 -16.40
C MET A 110 -9.44 4.12 -16.62
N THR A 111 -8.11 4.22 -16.57
CA THR A 111 -7.23 3.03 -16.61
C THR A 111 -7.52 2.06 -15.46
N ARG A 112 -8.05 2.55 -14.34
CA ARG A 112 -8.42 1.74 -13.16
C ARG A 112 -9.80 1.07 -13.29
N ALA A 113 -10.63 1.51 -14.24
CA ALA A 113 -11.95 0.94 -14.48
C ALA A 113 -11.88 -0.42 -15.21
N PHE A 114 -10.74 -0.74 -15.83
CA PHE A 114 -10.55 -2.03 -16.47
C PHE A 114 -10.44 -3.14 -15.44
N PRO A 115 -11.32 -4.15 -15.46
CA PRO A 115 -11.20 -5.31 -14.59
C PRO A 115 -9.90 -6.08 -14.90
N LEU A 116 -9.05 -6.22 -13.90
CA LEU A 116 -7.77 -6.92 -14.05
C LEU A 116 -7.94 -8.36 -14.53
N ALA A 117 -9.07 -8.98 -14.19
CA ALA A 117 -9.43 -10.34 -14.62
C ALA A 117 -9.50 -10.48 -16.15
N ILE A 118 -9.97 -9.45 -16.86
CA ILE A 118 -10.02 -9.45 -18.34
C ILE A 118 -8.61 -9.37 -18.92
N LEU A 119 -7.71 -8.66 -18.25
CA LEU A 119 -6.33 -8.48 -18.68
C LEU A 119 -5.41 -9.64 -18.28
N ALA A 120 -5.88 -10.57 -17.45
CA ALA A 120 -5.07 -11.65 -16.88
C ALA A 120 -4.33 -12.46 -17.95
N LEU A 121 -5.06 -13.00 -18.92
CA LEU A 121 -4.46 -13.84 -19.98
C LEU A 121 -3.50 -13.05 -20.90
N PRO A 122 -3.88 -11.90 -21.49
CA PRO A 122 -2.96 -11.14 -22.34
C PRO A 122 -1.74 -10.64 -21.57
N LEU A 123 -1.87 -10.28 -20.30
CA LEU A 123 -0.73 -9.90 -19.45
C LEU A 123 0.21 -11.10 -19.22
N THR A 124 -0.33 -12.26 -18.84
CA THR A 124 0.49 -13.47 -18.64
C THR A 124 1.29 -13.82 -19.90
N VAL A 125 0.64 -13.83 -21.08
CA VAL A 125 1.32 -14.11 -22.35
C VAL A 125 2.42 -13.07 -22.63
N SER A 126 2.14 -11.80 -22.39
CA SER A 126 3.12 -10.72 -22.62
C SER A 126 4.31 -10.86 -21.67
N PHE A 127 4.08 -11.16 -20.40
CA PHE A 127 5.14 -11.33 -19.39
C PHE A 127 5.99 -12.58 -19.63
N ILE A 128 5.40 -13.68 -20.14
CA ILE A 128 6.15 -14.86 -20.60
C ILE A 128 7.10 -14.48 -21.74
N ARG A 129 6.61 -13.72 -22.74
CA ARG A 129 7.40 -13.34 -23.92
C ARG A 129 8.61 -12.47 -23.56
N VAL A 130 8.50 -11.61 -22.55
CA VAL A 130 9.59 -10.72 -22.13
C VAL A 130 10.41 -11.28 -20.96
N GLY A 131 10.14 -12.53 -20.53
CA GLY A 131 10.91 -13.20 -19.46
C GLY A 131 10.63 -12.67 -18.05
N LEU A 132 9.50 -11.99 -17.82
CA LEU A 132 9.11 -11.42 -16.53
C LEU A 132 8.04 -12.24 -15.79
N TYR A 133 7.52 -13.30 -16.44
CA TYR A 133 6.59 -14.22 -15.78
C TYR A 133 7.30 -15.00 -14.67
N ASP A 134 6.58 -15.28 -13.60
CA ASP A 134 7.08 -15.95 -12.40
C ASP A 134 8.30 -15.26 -11.76
N THR A 135 8.26 -13.91 -11.74
CA THR A 135 9.30 -13.10 -11.08
C THR A 135 8.69 -12.00 -10.22
N PRO A 136 9.31 -11.60 -9.10
CA PRO A 136 8.84 -10.46 -8.29
C PRO A 136 8.96 -9.13 -9.06
N TYR A 137 9.82 -9.04 -10.07
CA TYR A 137 9.97 -7.87 -10.94
C TYR A 137 8.75 -7.69 -11.85
N GLY A 138 8.23 -8.78 -12.42
CA GLY A 138 6.99 -8.76 -13.18
C GLY A 138 5.81 -8.31 -12.33
N VAL A 139 5.71 -8.85 -11.11
CA VAL A 139 4.70 -8.41 -10.14
C VAL A 139 4.84 -6.92 -9.81
N ALA A 140 6.07 -6.43 -9.58
CA ALA A 140 6.33 -5.02 -9.32
C ALA A 140 5.84 -4.10 -10.44
N LEU A 141 6.05 -4.48 -11.70
CA LEU A 141 5.62 -3.68 -12.86
C LEU A 141 4.10 -3.56 -12.96
N ILE A 142 3.38 -4.68 -12.79
CA ILE A 142 1.91 -4.62 -12.84
C ILE A 142 1.35 -3.86 -11.64
N HIS A 143 1.91 -4.03 -10.44
CA HIS A 143 1.51 -3.27 -9.27
C HIS A 143 1.83 -1.76 -9.44
N THR A 144 2.94 -1.43 -10.11
CA THR A 144 3.25 -0.04 -10.49
C THR A 144 2.17 0.52 -11.43
N ALA A 145 1.77 -0.23 -12.45
CA ALA A 145 0.70 0.20 -13.34
C ALA A 145 -0.63 0.45 -12.61
N LEU A 146 -0.90 -0.33 -11.54
CA LEU A 146 -2.05 -0.13 -10.68
C LEU A 146 -1.90 1.09 -9.73
N ALA A 147 -0.72 1.39 -9.23
CA ALA A 147 -0.47 2.48 -8.28
C ALA A 147 -0.24 3.83 -8.97
N LEU A 148 0.34 3.83 -10.16
CA LEU A 148 0.78 5.02 -10.90
C LEU A 148 -0.31 6.08 -11.11
N PRO A 149 -1.56 5.75 -11.50
CA PRO A 149 -2.63 6.73 -11.62
C PRO A 149 -2.85 7.56 -10.35
N PHE A 150 -2.85 6.89 -9.20
CA PHE A 150 -3.00 7.57 -7.91
C PHE A 150 -1.75 8.37 -7.56
N ALA A 151 -0.56 7.81 -7.79
CA ALA A 151 0.69 8.52 -7.53
C ALA A 151 0.76 9.83 -8.32
N ALA A 152 0.42 9.82 -9.60
CA ALA A 152 0.40 11.02 -10.45
C ALA A 152 -0.63 12.06 -9.99
N LEU A 153 -1.84 11.64 -9.62
CA LEU A 153 -2.90 12.55 -9.20
C LEU A 153 -2.66 13.12 -7.80
N ILE A 154 -2.21 12.28 -6.85
CA ILE A 154 -1.88 12.74 -5.50
C ILE A 154 -0.73 13.75 -5.55
N THR A 155 0.36 13.41 -6.27
CA THR A 155 1.50 14.33 -6.39
C THR A 155 1.13 15.60 -7.15
N SER A 156 0.25 15.54 -8.16
CA SER A 156 -0.30 16.73 -8.82
C SER A 156 -1.00 17.66 -7.83
N SER A 157 -1.83 17.11 -6.97
CA SER A 157 -2.52 17.88 -5.93
C SER A 157 -1.55 18.52 -4.93
N LEU A 158 -0.49 17.81 -4.55
CA LEU A 158 0.57 18.34 -3.67
C LEU A 158 1.30 19.51 -4.32
N PHE A 159 1.68 19.37 -5.58
CA PHE A 159 2.42 20.43 -6.31
C PHE A 159 1.57 21.66 -6.57
N VAL A 160 0.24 21.53 -6.74
CA VAL A 160 -0.68 22.69 -6.83
C VAL A 160 -0.61 23.52 -5.55
N GLY A 161 -0.43 22.90 -4.38
CA GLY A 161 -0.33 23.61 -3.08
C GLY A 161 0.99 24.36 -2.85
N ILE A 162 2.01 24.15 -3.71
CA ILE A 162 3.31 24.86 -3.61
C ILE A 162 3.24 26.14 -4.46
N PRO A 163 3.52 27.34 -3.89
CA PRO A 163 3.50 28.59 -4.60
C PRO A 163 4.44 28.59 -5.83
N ARG A 164 3.95 29.08 -6.98
CA ARG A 164 4.74 29.15 -8.23
C ARG A 164 5.89 30.14 -8.16
N GLU A 165 5.73 31.16 -7.36
CA GLU A 165 6.70 32.22 -7.14
C GLU A 165 8.07 31.68 -6.70
N LEU A 166 8.09 30.54 -5.98
CA LEU A 166 9.33 29.90 -5.57
C LEU A 166 10.13 29.34 -6.77
N GLU A 167 9.40 28.83 -7.76
CA GLU A 167 10.04 28.33 -9.00
C GLU A 167 10.48 29.50 -9.90
N GLU A 168 9.65 30.54 -10.00
CA GLU A 168 9.94 31.74 -10.78
C GLU A 168 11.17 32.47 -10.21
N ALA A 169 11.29 32.57 -8.89
CA ALA A 169 12.49 33.08 -8.24
C ALA A 169 13.74 32.26 -8.62
N ALA A 170 13.63 30.93 -8.59
CA ALA A 170 14.74 30.06 -8.98
C ALA A 170 15.18 30.26 -10.45
N TRP A 171 14.22 30.51 -11.36
CA TRP A 171 14.54 30.78 -12.76
C TRP A 171 15.27 32.13 -12.93
N ILE A 172 14.89 33.14 -12.15
CA ILE A 172 15.60 34.44 -12.16
C ILE A 172 17.06 34.25 -11.70
N PHE A 173 17.32 33.32 -10.76
CA PHE A 173 18.68 32.97 -10.34
C PHE A 173 19.36 31.93 -11.24
N GLY A 174 18.86 31.71 -12.47
CA GLY A 174 19.49 30.88 -13.48
C GLY A 174 19.22 29.40 -13.43
N CYS A 175 18.30 28.93 -12.56
CA CYS A 175 17.90 27.52 -12.56
C CYS A 175 17.07 27.19 -13.82
N THR A 176 17.34 26.02 -14.41
CA THR A 176 16.43 25.43 -15.41
C THR A 176 15.14 24.94 -14.72
N ARG A 177 14.07 24.69 -15.48
CA ARG A 177 12.81 24.15 -14.94
C ARG A 177 13.01 22.84 -14.19
N TRP A 178 13.87 21.96 -14.72
CA TRP A 178 14.20 20.68 -14.08
C TRP A 178 15.00 20.86 -12.78
N GLN A 179 15.92 21.82 -12.75
CA GLN A 179 16.65 22.17 -11.53
C GLN A 179 15.74 22.78 -10.47
N ALA A 180 14.81 23.66 -10.85
CA ALA A 180 13.81 24.20 -9.93
C ALA A 180 12.91 23.09 -9.37
N PHE A 181 12.45 22.15 -10.22
CA PHE A 181 11.70 20.98 -9.76
C PHE A 181 12.49 20.16 -8.74
N LEU A 182 13.73 19.76 -9.05
CA LEU A 182 14.51 18.87 -8.18
C LEU A 182 15.00 19.56 -6.90
N ARG A 183 15.35 20.86 -6.96
CA ARG A 183 16.00 21.56 -5.84
C ARG A 183 15.04 22.34 -4.95
N ILE A 184 13.88 22.70 -5.46
CA ILE A 184 12.90 23.53 -4.74
C ILE A 184 11.60 22.77 -4.52
N VAL A 185 10.93 22.35 -5.60
CA VAL A 185 9.57 21.78 -5.51
C VAL A 185 9.57 20.42 -4.86
N LEU A 186 10.46 19.54 -5.30
CA LEU A 186 10.55 18.16 -4.82
C LEU A 186 10.85 18.08 -3.32
N PRO A 187 11.84 18.84 -2.78
CA PRO A 187 12.09 18.86 -1.33
C PRO A 187 10.91 19.39 -0.52
N LEU A 188 10.22 20.41 -0.98
CA LEU A 188 9.03 20.96 -0.32
C LEU A 188 7.86 19.98 -0.33
N ALA A 189 7.75 19.16 -1.37
CA ALA A 189 6.74 18.13 -1.51
C ALA A 189 7.07 16.80 -0.78
N LEU A 190 8.30 16.64 -0.26
CA LEU A 190 8.75 15.38 0.34
C LEU A 190 7.77 14.75 1.34
N PRO A 191 7.13 15.49 2.26
CA PRO A 191 6.16 14.91 3.18
C PRO A 191 4.99 14.24 2.46
N GLY A 192 4.45 14.90 1.43
CA GLY A 192 3.35 14.37 0.63
C GLY A 192 3.78 13.24 -0.32
N ILE A 193 5.00 13.32 -0.86
CA ILE A 193 5.58 12.25 -1.68
C ILE A 193 5.80 11.00 -0.83
N ALA A 194 6.26 11.14 0.42
CA ALA A 194 6.39 10.03 1.34
C ALA A 194 5.03 9.36 1.62
N ALA A 195 3.96 10.15 1.79
CA ALA A 195 2.60 9.62 1.93
C ALA A 195 2.14 8.86 0.67
N THR A 196 2.45 9.38 -0.52
CA THR A 196 2.17 8.71 -1.80
C THR A 196 2.96 7.41 -1.94
N ALA A 197 4.22 7.40 -1.50
CA ALA A 197 5.07 6.21 -1.47
C ALA A 197 4.48 5.10 -0.60
N ILE A 198 3.99 5.46 0.61
CA ILE A 198 3.28 4.51 1.49
C ILE A 198 2.08 3.92 0.78
N PHE A 199 1.29 4.77 0.15
CA PHE A 199 0.09 4.32 -0.56
C PHE A 199 0.42 3.31 -1.66
N ALA A 200 1.46 3.56 -2.47
CA ALA A 200 1.92 2.63 -3.49
C ALA A 200 2.45 1.32 -2.90
N PHE A 201 3.20 1.39 -1.79
CA PHE A 201 3.67 0.21 -1.07
C PHE A 201 2.50 -0.64 -0.56
N VAL A 202 1.54 -0.02 0.13
CA VAL A 202 0.38 -0.72 0.71
C VAL A 202 -0.51 -1.33 -0.37
N ILE A 203 -0.73 -0.65 -1.50
CA ILE A 203 -1.43 -1.23 -2.66
C ILE A 203 -0.72 -2.51 -3.11
N SER A 204 0.59 -2.44 -3.34
CA SER A 204 1.36 -3.58 -3.81
C SER A 204 1.43 -4.72 -2.80
N TRP A 205 1.63 -4.38 -1.52
CA TRP A 205 1.69 -5.37 -0.43
C TRP A 205 0.40 -6.18 -0.29
N ASN A 206 -0.77 -5.53 -0.46
CA ASN A 206 -2.07 -6.17 -0.29
C ASN A 206 -2.64 -6.75 -1.60
N GLU A 207 -1.97 -6.53 -2.74
CA GLU A 207 -2.46 -7.03 -4.01
C GLU A 207 -2.21 -8.55 -4.12
N VAL A 208 -3.27 -9.28 -4.40
CA VAL A 208 -3.27 -10.76 -4.44
C VAL A 208 -3.51 -11.27 -5.85
N PHE A 209 -4.42 -10.62 -6.60
CA PHE A 209 -4.96 -11.18 -7.83
C PHE A 209 -3.91 -11.21 -8.95
N ALA A 210 -3.28 -10.07 -9.24
CA ALA A 210 -2.23 -9.99 -10.25
C ALA A 210 -1.03 -10.86 -9.88
N ALA A 211 -0.62 -10.84 -8.61
CA ALA A 211 0.46 -11.69 -8.12
C ALA A 211 0.14 -13.18 -8.31
N SER A 212 -1.09 -13.61 -8.00
CA SER A 212 -1.50 -15.02 -8.16
C SER A 212 -1.51 -15.50 -9.61
N ILE A 213 -1.78 -14.60 -10.57
CA ILE A 213 -1.81 -14.93 -12.00
C ILE A 213 -0.41 -14.95 -12.60
N LEU A 214 0.44 -13.99 -12.18
CA LEU A 214 1.76 -13.81 -12.76
C LEU A 214 2.85 -14.68 -12.12
N THR A 215 2.55 -15.37 -11.02
CA THR A 215 3.55 -16.18 -10.31
C THR A 215 3.03 -17.58 -10.00
N VAL A 216 3.93 -18.57 -10.10
CA VAL A 216 3.67 -19.96 -9.74
C VAL A 216 4.60 -20.40 -8.60
N ARG A 217 5.89 -20.13 -8.72
CA ARG A 217 6.95 -20.46 -7.73
C ARG A 217 7.30 -19.21 -6.92
N GLU A 218 7.66 -18.12 -7.59
CA GLU A 218 8.12 -16.85 -7.01
C GLU A 218 6.95 -15.99 -6.51
N ARG A 219 6.07 -16.59 -5.71
CA ARG A 219 4.84 -15.92 -5.21
C ARG A 219 5.17 -14.82 -4.22
N THR A 220 4.33 -13.79 -4.22
CA THR A 220 4.26 -12.85 -3.09
C THR A 220 3.62 -13.55 -1.88
N LEU A 221 3.86 -13.03 -0.68
CA LEU A 221 3.31 -13.60 0.56
C LEU A 221 1.78 -13.67 0.53
N THR A 222 1.11 -12.65 -0.01
CA THR A 222 -0.35 -12.63 -0.17
C THR A 222 -0.85 -13.73 -1.12
N ALA A 223 -0.21 -13.88 -2.29
CA ALA A 223 -0.53 -14.93 -3.25
C ALA A 223 -0.18 -16.33 -2.73
N TYR A 224 0.92 -16.44 -1.98
CA TYR A 224 1.34 -17.68 -1.34
C TYR A 224 0.35 -18.12 -0.25
N LEU A 225 -0.07 -17.17 0.60
CA LEU A 225 -1.09 -17.42 1.62
C LEU A 225 -2.41 -17.87 1.02
N LEU A 226 -2.86 -17.26 -0.07
CA LEU A 226 -4.08 -17.68 -0.75
C LEU A 226 -4.02 -19.15 -1.15
N LYS A 227 -2.86 -19.63 -1.64
CA LYS A 227 -2.64 -21.04 -1.97
C LYS A 227 -2.69 -21.93 -0.73
N ILE A 228 -1.96 -21.56 0.34
CA ILE A 228 -1.89 -22.36 1.57
C ILE A 228 -3.20 -22.35 2.33
N LEU A 229 -3.96 -21.26 2.28
CA LEU A 229 -5.19 -21.09 3.04
C LEU A 229 -6.24 -22.16 2.73
N SER A 230 -6.26 -22.69 1.50
CA SER A 230 -7.19 -23.79 1.14
C SER A 230 -6.83 -25.13 1.78
N GLU A 231 -5.55 -25.35 2.06
CA GLU A 231 -5.02 -26.66 2.48
C GLU A 231 -4.59 -26.71 3.95
N SER A 232 -4.40 -25.54 4.59
CA SER A 232 -3.88 -25.45 5.97
C SER A 232 -4.95 -25.42 7.05
N PRO A 233 -4.64 -25.94 8.25
CA PRO A 233 -5.50 -25.80 9.43
C PRO A 233 -5.79 -24.33 9.78
N LEU A 234 -7.00 -24.07 10.32
CA LEU A 234 -7.52 -22.72 10.54
C LEU A 234 -6.62 -21.82 11.41
N HIS A 235 -5.94 -22.38 12.41
CA HIS A 235 -5.02 -21.62 13.27
C HIS A 235 -3.78 -21.09 12.53
N TYR A 236 -3.29 -21.80 11.50
CA TYR A 236 -2.21 -21.29 10.63
C TYR A 236 -2.70 -20.19 9.70
N ARG A 237 -3.97 -20.24 9.27
CA ARG A 237 -4.59 -19.15 8.49
C ARG A 237 -4.61 -17.84 9.26
N PHE A 238 -4.97 -17.91 10.55
CA PHE A 238 -4.93 -16.75 11.43
C PHE A 238 -3.51 -16.23 11.66
N ALA A 239 -2.54 -17.13 11.85
CA ALA A 239 -1.13 -16.76 11.99
C ALA A 239 -0.60 -16.06 10.74
N GLY A 240 -0.85 -16.59 9.54
CA GLY A 240 -0.48 -15.97 8.28
C GLY A 240 -1.18 -14.63 8.05
N GLY A 241 -2.49 -14.53 8.34
CA GLY A 241 -3.23 -13.28 8.27
C GLY A 241 -2.66 -12.19 9.19
N LEU A 242 -2.27 -12.54 10.41
CA LEU A 242 -1.64 -11.62 11.34
C LEU A 242 -0.25 -11.18 10.84
N LEU A 243 0.52 -12.09 10.25
CA LEU A 243 1.83 -11.78 9.66
C LEU A 243 1.72 -10.76 8.52
N LEU A 244 0.66 -10.82 7.69
CA LEU A 244 0.42 -9.83 6.63
C LEU A 244 0.16 -8.42 7.17
N ILE A 245 -0.43 -8.30 8.36
CA ILE A 245 -0.72 -6.99 8.96
C ILE A 245 0.56 -6.31 9.44
N VAL A 246 1.52 -7.07 9.97
CA VAL A 246 2.72 -6.54 10.63
C VAL A 246 3.53 -5.60 9.73
N PRO A 247 3.95 -5.95 8.50
CA PRO A 247 4.72 -5.05 7.64
C PRO A 247 3.96 -3.78 7.27
N SER A 248 2.66 -3.87 7.02
CA SER A 248 1.82 -2.70 6.72
C SER A 248 1.79 -1.73 7.91
N VAL A 249 1.60 -2.25 9.12
CA VAL A 249 1.58 -1.46 10.36
C VAL A 249 2.96 -0.84 10.61
N VAL A 250 4.03 -1.62 10.54
CA VAL A 250 5.41 -1.14 10.72
C VAL A 250 5.72 -0.02 9.74
N PHE A 251 5.36 -0.19 8.46
CA PHE A 251 5.58 0.81 7.43
C PHE A 251 4.80 2.09 7.71
N ILE A 252 3.51 2.00 8.06
CA ILE A 252 2.69 3.16 8.43
C ILE A 252 3.30 3.89 9.64
N PHE A 253 3.74 3.15 10.67
CA PHE A 253 4.39 3.75 11.84
C PHE A 253 5.70 4.45 11.51
N ALA A 254 6.53 3.88 10.63
CA ALA A 254 7.80 4.48 10.20
C ALA A 254 7.59 5.84 9.51
N VAL A 255 6.51 5.97 8.76
CA VAL A 255 6.26 7.16 7.93
C VAL A 255 5.18 8.09 8.50
N ARG A 256 4.56 7.74 9.62
CA ARG A 256 3.48 8.54 10.27
C ARG A 256 3.82 10.02 10.45
N LYS A 257 5.09 10.34 10.77
CA LYS A 257 5.54 11.72 10.92
C LYS A 257 5.32 12.58 9.67
N TYR A 258 5.46 12.00 8.48
CA TYR A 258 5.24 12.70 7.21
C TYR A 258 3.75 12.88 6.93
N LEU A 259 2.90 11.92 7.32
CA LEU A 259 1.43 12.04 7.24
C LEU A 259 0.93 13.18 8.13
N PHE A 260 1.42 13.26 9.37
CA PHE A 260 1.04 14.36 10.29
C PHE A 260 1.53 15.72 9.81
N ALA A 261 2.73 15.80 9.22
CA ALA A 261 3.25 17.02 8.62
C ALA A 261 2.36 17.51 7.46
N MET A 262 1.86 16.60 6.63
CA MET A 262 0.95 16.92 5.52
C MET A 262 -0.40 17.48 6.01
N TRP A 263 -0.89 17.01 7.16
CA TRP A 263 -2.17 17.48 7.73
C TRP A 263 -2.03 18.72 8.65
N GLY A 264 -0.84 19.31 8.72
CA GLY A 264 -0.59 20.48 9.57
C GLY A 264 -0.66 20.21 11.07
N ILE A 265 -0.64 18.95 11.50
CA ILE A 265 -0.77 18.53 12.90
C ILE A 265 0.61 18.49 13.61
N ALA A 266 1.70 18.56 12.86
CA ALA A 266 3.07 18.39 13.36
C ALA A 266 3.59 19.55 14.22
N ASN A 267 2.84 20.66 14.33
CA ASN A 267 3.25 21.88 15.06
C ASN A 267 2.30 22.28 16.19
N ARG A 268 1.62 21.32 16.83
CA ARG A 268 0.88 21.61 18.07
C ARG A 268 1.35 20.71 19.20
#